data_12b55c39c022b65a0b02024418a099f7
#
_entry.id   12b55c39c022b65a0b02024418a099f7
#
_cell.length_a   1.000
_cell.length_b   1.000
_cell.length_c   1.000
_cell.angle_alpha   90.00
_cell.angle_beta   90.00
_cell.angle_gamma   90.00
#
_symmetry.space_group_name_H-M   'P 1'
#
loop_
_entity.id
_entity.type
_entity.pdbx_description
1 polymer ?
#
loop_
_entity_poly.entity_id
_entity_poly.type
_entity_poly.pdbx_seq_one_letter_code
_entity_poly.pdbx_strand_id
1 'polypeptide(L)'
;MTNLSRLDAIRLFVFGVLLLILPAASWAQQRPPIAEQMAKTYGLDSFGQVEGIRYAFNAEFPGVKLSRSWEWNPKTDTVSYEGKDKEGKPVKVSYPRSQLGSQSDAVKNQIDPAFINDQYWLLFPFHVIWDSSATVTDEGTQKLPLGSGSAERVMVKYPSEGGASPGDTWELYVGADKRIEEFIFHRGGAIKPSVVIATWADYKKAGPLLISTDHRGTADGQPLRIFFSDVSAKVTGSENWINAQ
;
A
#
# COMPACT_ATOMS: atom_id res chain seq x y z
N MET A 1 45.70 1.87 -83.22
CA MET A 1 46.50 1.48 -82.02
C MET A 1 45.63 1.62 -80.80
N THR A 2 45.34 0.51 -80.24
CA THR A 2 44.37 0.16 -79.22
C THR A 2 44.76 0.66 -77.85
N ASN A 3 43.79 1.14 -77.06
CA ASN A 3 43.84 1.07 -75.62
C ASN A 3 42.48 0.83 -75.04
N LEU A 4 42.27 -0.36 -74.50
CA LEU A 4 41.12 -0.75 -73.65
C LEU A 4 41.33 -0.17 -72.27
N SER A 5 40.34 0.55 -71.79
CA SER A 5 40.22 0.88 -70.38
C SER A 5 39.30 -0.09 -69.67
N ARG A 6 39.85 -0.71 -68.64
CA ARG A 6 39.10 -1.65 -67.75
C ARG A 6 38.23 -0.81 -66.80
N LEU A 7 36.95 -1.11 -66.80
CA LEU A 7 35.98 -0.68 -65.80
C LEU A 7 35.94 -1.74 -64.69
N ASP A 8 36.51 -1.43 -63.54
CA ASP A 8 36.41 -2.23 -62.31
C ASP A 8 35.06 -1.96 -61.67
N ALA A 9 34.25 -3.01 -61.60
CA ALA A 9 32.97 -3.01 -60.91
C ALA A 9 33.17 -3.14 -59.39
N ILE A 10 32.92 -2.05 -58.67
CA ILE A 10 32.86 -2.09 -57.19
C ILE A 10 31.47 -2.62 -56.83
N ARG A 11 31.43 -3.83 -56.31
CA ARG A 11 30.26 -4.42 -55.65
C ARG A 11 30.19 -3.91 -54.21
N LEU A 12 29.29 -2.97 -53.96
CA LEU A 12 28.93 -2.58 -52.61
C LEU A 12 28.07 -3.67 -51.99
N PHE A 13 28.62 -4.40 -51.02
CA PHE A 13 27.85 -5.25 -50.14
C PHE A 13 27.22 -4.40 -49.03
N VAL A 14 25.93 -4.11 -49.14
CA VAL A 14 25.15 -3.51 -48.05
C VAL A 14 24.74 -4.64 -47.12
N PHE A 15 25.44 -4.78 -46.00
CA PHE A 15 25.02 -5.60 -44.87
C PHE A 15 23.89 -4.86 -44.16
N GLY A 16 22.66 -5.22 -44.43
CA GLY A 16 21.49 -4.79 -43.67
C GLY A 16 21.51 -5.46 -42.29
N VAL A 17 21.95 -4.73 -41.26
CA VAL A 17 21.75 -5.17 -39.87
C VAL A 17 20.27 -4.96 -39.52
N LEU A 18 19.49 -6.05 -39.57
CA LEU A 18 18.11 -6.09 -39.09
C LEU A 18 18.17 -6.04 -37.55
N LEU A 19 18.08 -4.86 -36.96
CA LEU A 19 17.85 -4.70 -35.52
C LEU A 19 16.47 -5.26 -35.19
N LEU A 20 16.41 -6.50 -34.69
CA LEU A 20 15.24 -7.06 -34.03
C LEU A 20 15.02 -6.25 -32.74
N ILE A 21 14.17 -5.22 -32.81
CA ILE A 21 13.60 -4.57 -31.63
C ILE A 21 12.63 -5.60 -31.04
N LEU A 22 13.13 -6.42 -30.11
CA LEU A 22 12.26 -7.20 -29.24
C LEU A 22 11.53 -6.20 -28.37
N PRO A 23 10.17 -6.20 -28.35
CA PRO A 23 9.46 -5.42 -27.37
C PRO A 23 9.91 -5.90 -26.00
N ALA A 24 10.50 -5.01 -25.20
CA ALA A 24 10.68 -5.26 -23.79
C ALA A 24 9.27 -5.44 -23.21
N ALA A 25 8.82 -6.69 -23.14
CA ALA A 25 7.63 -7.02 -22.37
C ALA A 25 7.93 -6.54 -20.97
N SER A 26 7.26 -5.46 -20.55
CA SER A 26 7.22 -5.02 -19.17
C SER A 26 6.56 -6.19 -18.41
N TRP A 27 7.37 -7.04 -17.83
CA TRP A 27 6.92 -8.10 -16.96
C TRP A 27 6.39 -7.38 -15.73
N ALA A 28 5.07 -7.12 -15.70
CA ALA A 28 4.44 -6.78 -14.43
C ALA A 28 4.85 -7.87 -13.45
N GLN A 29 5.57 -7.50 -12.41
CA GLN A 29 6.12 -8.48 -11.47
C GLN A 29 4.94 -9.28 -10.89
N GLN A 30 4.86 -10.55 -11.24
CA GLN A 30 3.81 -11.45 -10.77
C GLN A 30 3.91 -11.55 -9.25
N ARG A 31 2.82 -11.26 -8.56
CA ARG A 31 2.76 -11.42 -7.11
C ARG A 31 2.89 -12.89 -6.73
N PRO A 32 3.61 -13.24 -5.66
CA PRO A 32 3.66 -14.62 -5.19
C PRO A 32 2.26 -15.09 -4.75
N PRO A 33 1.94 -16.39 -4.95
CA PRO A 33 0.60 -16.92 -4.65
C PRO A 33 0.12 -16.64 -3.22
N ILE A 34 1.02 -16.64 -2.24
CA ILE A 34 0.70 -16.33 -0.84
C ILE A 34 0.17 -14.91 -0.68
N ALA A 35 0.74 -13.92 -1.40
CA ALA A 35 0.30 -12.54 -1.36
C ALA A 35 -1.12 -12.37 -1.94
N GLU A 36 -1.41 -13.06 -3.05
CA GLU A 36 -2.75 -13.05 -3.63
C GLU A 36 -3.78 -13.73 -2.72
N GLN A 37 -3.45 -14.90 -2.14
CA GLN A 37 -4.32 -15.60 -1.21
C GLN A 37 -4.62 -14.76 0.04
N MET A 38 -3.58 -14.12 0.58
CA MET A 38 -3.73 -13.17 1.68
C MET A 38 -4.72 -12.06 1.31
N ALA A 39 -4.49 -11.31 0.24
CA ALA A 39 -5.37 -10.20 -0.15
C ALA A 39 -6.82 -10.65 -0.40
N LYS A 40 -7.03 -11.84 -0.98
CA LYS A 40 -8.37 -12.44 -1.15
C LYS A 40 -9.04 -12.74 0.19
N THR A 41 -8.30 -13.21 1.17
CA THR A 41 -8.81 -13.44 2.54
C THR A 41 -9.34 -12.15 3.16
N TYR A 42 -8.73 -11.00 2.83
CA TYR A 42 -9.20 -9.69 3.28
C TYR A 42 -10.36 -9.12 2.45
N GLY A 43 -10.74 -9.76 1.34
CA GLY A 43 -11.89 -9.38 0.53
C GLY A 43 -11.54 -8.71 -0.80
N LEU A 44 -10.33 -8.92 -1.34
CA LEU A 44 -9.88 -8.31 -2.60
C LEU A 44 -10.87 -8.55 -3.74
N ASP A 45 -11.37 -9.77 -3.90
CA ASP A 45 -12.27 -10.14 -5.01
C ASP A 45 -13.62 -9.41 -4.93
N SER A 46 -14.00 -8.93 -3.75
CA SER A 46 -15.25 -8.20 -3.51
C SER A 46 -15.04 -6.70 -3.32
N PHE A 47 -13.79 -6.22 -3.34
CA PHE A 47 -13.50 -4.80 -3.07
C PHE A 47 -14.18 -3.86 -4.07
N GLY A 48 -14.37 -4.29 -5.32
CA GLY A 48 -15.09 -3.53 -6.34
C GLY A 48 -16.56 -3.20 -5.99
N GLN A 49 -17.14 -3.90 -5.01
CA GLN A 49 -18.50 -3.63 -4.50
C GLN A 49 -18.52 -2.55 -3.42
N VAL A 50 -17.36 -2.14 -2.89
CA VAL A 50 -17.27 -1.14 -1.82
C VAL A 50 -17.41 0.25 -2.40
N GLU A 51 -18.35 1.01 -1.85
CA GLU A 51 -18.63 2.42 -2.20
C GLU A 51 -18.14 3.39 -1.13
N GLY A 52 -17.93 2.90 0.08
CA GLY A 52 -17.43 3.73 1.17
C GLY A 52 -16.80 2.92 2.27
N ILE A 53 -15.77 3.46 2.88
CA ILE A 53 -15.15 2.95 4.10
C ILE A 53 -15.06 4.11 5.08
N ARG A 54 -15.55 3.89 6.30
CA ARG A 54 -15.39 4.80 7.44
C ARG A 54 -14.52 4.15 8.49
N TYR A 55 -13.69 4.94 9.13
CA TYR A 55 -12.90 4.51 10.28
C TYR A 55 -12.35 5.71 11.05
N ALA A 56 -12.10 5.51 12.33
CA ALA A 56 -11.22 6.39 13.10
C ALA A 56 -9.86 5.68 13.28
N PHE A 57 -8.80 6.29 12.75
CA PHE A 57 -7.43 5.92 13.02
C PHE A 57 -7.01 6.48 14.37
N ASN A 58 -6.48 5.62 15.23
CA ASN A 58 -5.97 6.01 16.52
C ASN A 58 -4.54 5.51 16.69
N ALA A 59 -3.67 6.33 17.26
CA ALA A 59 -2.30 5.94 17.58
C ALA A 59 -1.93 6.43 18.99
N GLU A 60 -1.33 5.52 19.76
CA GLU A 60 -0.84 5.77 21.12
C GLU A 60 0.66 5.48 21.18
N PHE A 61 1.41 6.49 21.59
CA PHE A 61 2.85 6.46 21.89
C PHE A 61 3.07 7.03 23.27
N PRO A 62 4.24 6.88 23.91
CA PRO A 62 4.54 7.55 25.15
C PRO A 62 4.30 9.05 25.08
N GLY A 63 3.33 9.53 25.86
CA GLY A 63 2.96 10.96 25.92
C GLY A 63 2.14 11.50 24.76
N VAL A 64 1.77 10.69 23.75
CA VAL A 64 1.02 11.12 22.57
C VAL A 64 -0.19 10.23 22.34
N LYS A 65 -1.35 10.83 22.15
CA LYS A 65 -2.56 10.17 21.65
C LYS A 65 -3.07 10.96 20.45
N LEU A 66 -3.28 10.26 19.35
CA LEU A 66 -3.77 10.81 18.10
C LEU A 66 -5.06 10.10 17.70
N SER A 67 -6.03 10.87 17.19
CA SER A 67 -7.26 10.33 16.61
C SER A 67 -7.66 11.16 15.39
N ARG A 68 -8.01 10.48 14.29
CA ARG A 68 -8.46 11.08 13.02
C ARG A 68 -9.58 10.23 12.44
N SER A 69 -10.69 10.87 12.09
CA SER A 69 -11.84 10.18 11.48
C SER A 69 -11.86 10.41 9.97
N TRP A 70 -12.06 9.33 9.24
CA TRP A 70 -12.03 9.28 7.80
C TRP A 70 -13.31 8.65 7.24
N GLU A 71 -13.76 9.18 6.09
CA GLU A 71 -14.64 8.51 5.17
C GLU A 71 -14.00 8.58 3.78
N TRP A 72 -13.85 7.43 3.14
CA TRP A 72 -13.30 7.34 1.80
C TRP A 72 -14.26 6.62 0.87
N ASN A 73 -14.54 7.22 -0.28
CA ASN A 73 -15.24 6.58 -1.38
C ASN A 73 -14.21 6.14 -2.42
N PRO A 74 -13.89 4.83 -2.54
CA PRO A 74 -12.87 4.35 -3.45
C PRO A 74 -13.23 4.49 -4.94
N LYS A 75 -14.53 4.58 -5.29
CA LYS A 75 -14.97 4.72 -6.69
C LYS A 75 -14.77 6.14 -7.24
N THR A 76 -14.96 7.15 -6.39
CA THR A 76 -14.78 8.56 -6.76
C THR A 76 -13.47 9.15 -6.26
N ASP A 77 -12.72 8.38 -5.48
CA ASP A 77 -11.54 8.78 -4.74
C ASP A 77 -11.76 10.08 -3.94
N THR A 78 -12.94 10.16 -3.30
CA THR A 78 -13.33 11.29 -2.44
C THR A 78 -13.04 10.94 -0.99
N VAL A 79 -12.28 11.81 -0.33
CA VAL A 79 -11.90 11.69 1.08
C VAL A 79 -12.61 12.75 1.90
N SER A 80 -13.21 12.35 3.01
CA SER A 80 -13.70 13.24 4.05
C SER A 80 -12.91 13.03 5.33
N TYR A 81 -12.46 14.11 5.94
CA TYR A 81 -11.68 14.16 7.16
C TYR A 81 -12.44 14.89 8.25
N GLU A 82 -12.39 14.33 9.44
CA GLU A 82 -12.80 15.04 10.67
C GLU A 82 -11.73 14.79 11.75
N GLY A 83 -11.20 15.88 12.32
CA GLY A 83 -10.13 15.81 13.30
C GLY A 83 -9.73 17.19 13.80
N LYS A 84 -8.44 17.34 14.10
CA LYS A 84 -7.87 18.61 14.58
C LYS A 84 -6.70 19.04 13.69
N ASP A 85 -6.50 20.35 13.57
CA ASP A 85 -5.29 20.92 12.99
C ASP A 85 -4.11 20.90 13.98
N LYS A 86 -2.99 21.47 13.57
CA LYS A 86 -1.77 21.57 14.41
C LYS A 86 -1.97 22.40 15.67
N GLU A 87 -2.91 23.34 15.63
CA GLU A 87 -3.28 24.23 16.73
C GLU A 87 -4.36 23.61 17.64
N GLY A 88 -4.82 22.38 17.33
CA GLY A 88 -5.85 21.64 18.07
C GLY A 88 -7.27 22.08 17.78
N LYS A 89 -7.51 22.91 16.75
CA LYS A 89 -8.85 23.37 16.35
C LYS A 89 -9.55 22.29 15.52
N PRO A 90 -10.87 22.11 15.69
CA PRO A 90 -11.63 21.18 14.87
C PRO A 90 -11.54 21.51 13.38
N VAL A 91 -11.31 20.50 12.55
CA VAL A 91 -11.30 20.60 11.09
C VAL A 91 -12.23 19.54 10.52
N LYS A 92 -13.07 19.95 9.57
CA LYS A 92 -13.88 19.06 8.76
C LYS A 92 -13.75 19.50 7.29
N VAL A 93 -13.32 18.58 6.43
CA VAL A 93 -13.13 18.85 5.01
C VAL A 93 -13.44 17.59 4.18
N SER A 94 -13.95 17.81 2.97
CA SER A 94 -14.14 16.75 1.97
C SER A 94 -13.56 17.22 0.64
N TYR A 95 -12.84 16.33 -0.04
CA TYR A 95 -12.18 16.64 -1.31
C TYR A 95 -12.03 15.40 -2.19
N PRO A 96 -12.18 15.53 -3.52
CA PRO A 96 -11.78 14.48 -4.45
C PRO A 96 -10.24 14.54 -4.65
N ARG A 97 -9.56 13.42 -4.48
CA ARG A 97 -8.09 13.35 -4.63
C ARG A 97 -7.62 13.62 -6.06
N SER A 98 -8.48 13.35 -7.06
CA SER A 98 -8.23 13.76 -8.45
C SER A 98 -8.05 15.27 -8.63
N GLN A 99 -8.52 16.08 -7.68
CA GLN A 99 -8.38 17.54 -7.66
C GLN A 99 -7.48 18.05 -6.53
N LEU A 100 -6.58 17.21 -6.03
CA LEU A 100 -5.70 17.55 -4.92
C LEU A 100 -4.87 18.82 -5.20
N GLY A 101 -4.40 19.00 -6.44
CA GLY A 101 -3.61 20.18 -6.83
C GLY A 101 -4.33 21.52 -6.61
N SER A 102 -5.66 21.56 -6.66
CA SER A 102 -6.49 22.75 -6.45
C SER A 102 -6.93 22.95 -5.00
N GLN A 103 -6.64 22.01 -4.11
CA GLN A 103 -7.01 22.08 -2.69
C GLN A 103 -6.12 23.05 -1.92
N SER A 104 -6.55 23.40 -0.70
CA SER A 104 -5.76 24.24 0.21
C SER A 104 -4.43 23.58 0.60
N ASP A 105 -3.46 24.38 1.02
CA ASP A 105 -2.16 23.87 1.47
C ASP A 105 -2.30 22.94 2.68
N ALA A 106 -3.27 23.17 3.56
CA ALA A 106 -3.57 22.26 4.66
C ALA A 106 -4.01 20.88 4.17
N VAL A 107 -4.86 20.81 3.13
CA VAL A 107 -5.26 19.54 2.53
C VAL A 107 -4.08 18.87 1.85
N LYS A 108 -3.35 19.58 0.99
CA LYS A 108 -2.22 19.01 0.21
C LYS A 108 -1.07 18.51 1.08
N ASN A 109 -0.70 19.28 2.12
CA ASN A 109 0.54 19.05 2.84
C ASN A 109 0.36 18.41 4.22
N GLN A 110 -0.88 18.24 4.70
CA GLN A 110 -1.16 17.69 6.02
C GLN A 110 -2.24 16.61 5.99
N ILE A 111 -3.42 16.91 5.42
CA ILE A 111 -4.58 16.02 5.52
C ILE A 111 -4.45 14.83 4.55
N ASP A 112 -4.16 15.07 3.26
CA ASP A 112 -4.00 13.96 2.29
C ASP A 112 -2.81 13.04 2.63
N PRO A 113 -1.62 13.53 3.01
CA PRO A 113 -0.55 12.66 3.50
C PRO A 113 -0.92 11.87 4.76
N ALA A 114 -1.71 12.44 5.67
CA ALA A 114 -2.21 11.72 6.84
C ALA A 114 -3.23 10.64 6.45
N PHE A 115 -4.13 10.93 5.49
CA PHE A 115 -5.07 9.95 4.95
C PHE A 115 -4.31 8.75 4.35
N ILE A 116 -3.31 8.99 3.51
CA ILE A 116 -2.50 7.93 2.91
C ILE A 116 -1.83 7.08 3.99
N ASN A 117 -1.16 7.71 4.96
CA ASN A 117 -0.54 6.99 6.06
C ASN A 117 -1.55 6.09 6.80
N ASP A 118 -2.69 6.64 7.19
CA ASP A 118 -3.68 5.94 8.01
C ASP A 118 -4.37 4.81 7.24
N GLN A 119 -4.61 5.02 5.94
CA GLN A 119 -5.17 4.02 5.04
C GLN A 119 -4.22 2.82 4.84
N TYR A 120 -2.91 3.07 4.73
CA TYR A 120 -1.91 1.99 4.63
C TYR A 120 -1.95 1.08 5.85
N TRP A 121 -2.06 1.63 7.07
CA TRP A 121 -2.19 0.83 8.28
C TRP A 121 -3.49 -0.01 8.33
N LEU A 122 -4.56 0.44 7.69
CA LEU A 122 -5.86 -0.27 7.67
C LEU A 122 -5.93 -1.29 6.53
N LEU A 123 -5.48 -0.91 5.32
CA LEU A 123 -5.74 -1.62 4.07
C LEU A 123 -4.47 -2.22 3.43
N PHE A 124 -3.38 -2.34 4.19
CA PHE A 124 -2.11 -2.82 3.64
C PHE A 124 -2.20 -4.15 2.90
N PRO A 125 -3.01 -5.15 3.32
CA PRO A 125 -3.20 -6.38 2.57
C PRO A 125 -3.64 -6.18 1.11
N PHE A 126 -4.38 -5.10 0.82
CA PHE A 126 -4.78 -4.74 -0.55
C PHE A 126 -3.66 -4.01 -1.29
N HIS A 127 -2.90 -3.13 -0.61
CA HIS A 127 -1.76 -2.41 -1.17
C HIS A 127 -0.68 -3.36 -1.69
N VAL A 128 -0.51 -4.52 -1.08
CA VAL A 128 0.40 -5.57 -1.58
C VAL A 128 0.09 -5.95 -3.04
N ILE A 129 -1.17 -5.83 -3.46
CA ILE A 129 -1.62 -6.12 -4.84
C ILE A 129 -1.76 -4.84 -5.67
N TRP A 130 -2.30 -3.76 -5.09
CA TRP A 130 -2.61 -2.53 -5.82
C TRP A 130 -1.36 -1.74 -6.24
N ASP A 131 -0.33 -1.72 -5.39
CA ASP A 131 0.87 -0.90 -5.61
C ASP A 131 1.82 -1.60 -6.57
N SER A 132 1.59 -1.43 -7.86
CA SER A 132 2.35 -2.12 -8.93
C SER A 132 3.86 -1.84 -8.90
N SER A 133 4.30 -0.73 -8.31
CA SER A 133 5.72 -0.36 -8.16
C SER A 133 6.44 -1.15 -7.05
N ALA A 134 5.70 -1.74 -6.10
CA ALA A 134 6.31 -2.51 -5.02
C ALA A 134 6.82 -3.87 -5.53
N THR A 135 7.99 -4.28 -5.06
CA THR A 135 8.50 -5.63 -5.21
C THR A 135 7.96 -6.49 -4.07
N VAL A 136 7.30 -7.61 -4.40
CA VAL A 136 6.75 -8.54 -3.40
C VAL A 136 7.38 -9.90 -3.59
N THR A 137 7.97 -10.44 -2.53
CA THR A 137 8.61 -11.77 -2.51
C THR A 137 8.05 -12.63 -1.38
N ASP A 138 8.03 -13.95 -1.64
CA ASP A 138 7.78 -14.97 -0.64
C ASP A 138 9.15 -15.43 -0.10
N GLU A 139 9.37 -15.23 1.18
CA GLU A 139 10.65 -15.56 1.85
C GLU A 139 10.55 -16.89 2.64
N GLY A 140 9.46 -17.64 2.42
CA GLY A 140 9.17 -18.90 3.11
C GLY A 140 8.90 -18.75 4.60
N THR A 141 8.82 -19.89 5.30
CA THR A 141 8.49 -19.91 6.73
C THR A 141 9.61 -19.29 7.57
N GLN A 142 9.25 -18.31 8.38
CA GLN A 142 10.15 -17.60 9.29
C GLN A 142 9.56 -17.54 10.70
N LYS A 143 10.44 -17.36 11.70
CA LYS A 143 10.03 -17.17 13.10
C LYS A 143 9.29 -15.85 13.28
N LEU A 144 8.20 -15.85 14.04
CA LEU A 144 7.47 -14.64 14.40
C LEU A 144 8.36 -13.67 15.19
N PRO A 145 8.33 -12.35 14.88
CA PRO A 145 9.16 -11.36 15.55
C PRO A 145 8.78 -11.10 17.02
N LEU A 146 7.51 -11.27 17.39
CA LEU A 146 7.01 -11.05 18.74
C LEU A 146 6.59 -12.35 19.43
N GLY A 147 6.07 -13.31 18.67
CA GLY A 147 5.55 -14.56 19.19
C GLY A 147 6.58 -15.69 19.23
N SER A 148 6.12 -16.88 19.66
CA SER A 148 6.93 -18.09 19.72
C SER A 148 6.70 -19.04 18.52
N GLY A 149 5.86 -18.66 17.57
CA GLY A 149 5.51 -19.47 16.40
C GLY A 149 6.35 -19.15 15.18
N SER A 150 5.88 -19.66 14.03
CA SER A 150 6.41 -19.33 12.71
C SER A 150 5.26 -19.17 11.70
N ALA A 151 5.48 -18.33 10.70
CA ALA A 151 4.53 -18.05 9.63
C ALA A 151 5.27 -17.80 8.33
N GLU A 152 4.57 -17.79 7.21
CA GLU A 152 5.13 -17.45 5.91
C GLU A 152 5.43 -15.95 5.85
N ARG A 153 6.70 -15.61 5.57
CA ARG A 153 7.10 -14.19 5.46
C ARG A 153 6.94 -13.69 4.03
N VAL A 154 6.07 -12.69 3.85
CA VAL A 154 5.93 -11.94 2.61
C VAL A 154 6.65 -10.60 2.78
N MET A 155 7.65 -10.36 1.95
CA MET A 155 8.40 -9.10 1.93
C MET A 155 7.81 -8.18 0.86
N VAL A 156 7.55 -6.91 1.22
CA VAL A 156 7.08 -5.86 0.31
C VAL A 156 8.08 -4.70 0.35
N LYS A 157 8.73 -4.41 -0.77
CA LYS A 157 9.72 -3.32 -0.88
C LYS A 157 9.27 -2.29 -1.88
N TYR A 158 9.20 -1.05 -1.46
CA TYR A 158 8.91 0.09 -2.32
C TYR A 158 10.21 0.69 -2.90
N PRO A 159 10.18 1.22 -4.13
CA PRO A 159 11.33 1.92 -4.70
C PRO A 159 11.67 3.16 -3.86
N SER A 160 12.94 3.57 -3.89
CA SER A 160 13.43 4.73 -3.11
C SER A 160 12.84 6.07 -3.54
N GLU A 161 12.24 6.12 -4.73
CA GLU A 161 11.66 7.33 -5.29
C GLU A 161 10.25 7.07 -5.84
N GLY A 162 9.40 8.07 -5.73
CA GLY A 162 8.02 8.04 -6.22
C GLY A 162 7.05 7.25 -5.34
N GLY A 163 5.76 7.29 -5.69
CA GLY A 163 4.70 6.61 -4.95
C GLY A 163 4.38 7.25 -3.60
N ALA A 164 3.59 6.54 -2.81
CA ALA A 164 3.12 7.00 -1.50
C ALA A 164 4.03 6.58 -0.34
N SER A 165 4.92 5.60 -0.55
CA SER A 165 5.77 4.98 0.48
C SER A 165 7.22 4.80 0.00
N PRO A 166 7.93 5.87 -0.43
CA PRO A 166 9.24 5.76 -1.05
C PRO A 166 10.28 5.17 -0.09
N GLY A 167 10.87 4.04 -0.49
CA GLY A 167 11.90 3.31 0.26
C GLY A 167 11.38 2.48 1.43
N ASP A 168 10.08 2.47 1.69
CA ASP A 168 9.50 1.66 2.78
C ASP A 168 9.65 0.16 2.49
N THR A 169 9.77 -0.62 3.54
CA THR A 169 9.79 -2.09 3.48
C THR A 169 8.87 -2.65 4.55
N TRP A 170 8.07 -3.65 4.17
CA TRP A 170 7.20 -4.39 5.07
C TRP A 170 7.57 -5.87 5.03
N GLU A 171 7.65 -6.48 6.19
CA GLU A 171 7.73 -7.92 6.39
C GLU A 171 6.41 -8.36 7.02
N LEU A 172 5.60 -9.10 6.28
CA LEU A 172 4.30 -9.58 6.74
C LEU A 172 4.42 -11.06 7.08
N TYR A 173 4.06 -11.45 8.28
CA TYR A 173 4.06 -12.82 8.74
C TYR A 173 2.64 -13.37 8.61
N VAL A 174 2.43 -14.22 7.61
CA VAL A 174 1.12 -14.70 7.17
C VAL A 174 0.90 -16.11 7.68
N GLY A 175 -0.12 -16.29 8.51
CA GLY A 175 -0.50 -17.56 9.11
C GLY A 175 -1.10 -18.56 8.09
N ALA A 176 -1.37 -19.76 8.55
CA ALA A 176 -1.95 -20.84 7.74
C ALA A 176 -3.33 -20.47 7.17
N ASP A 177 -4.09 -19.64 7.86
CA ASP A 177 -5.40 -19.12 7.46
C ASP A 177 -5.32 -17.90 6.52
N LYS A 178 -4.12 -17.57 6.06
CA LYS A 178 -3.81 -16.45 5.16
C LYS A 178 -4.11 -15.07 5.75
N ARG A 179 -4.18 -14.96 7.07
CA ARG A 179 -4.20 -13.69 7.78
C ARG A 179 -2.80 -13.31 8.23
N ILE A 180 -2.50 -12.03 8.29
CA ILE A 180 -1.26 -11.52 8.87
C ILE A 180 -1.35 -11.69 10.38
N GLU A 181 -0.36 -12.28 11.02
CA GLU A 181 -0.29 -12.39 12.47
C GLU A 181 0.52 -11.25 13.08
N GLU A 182 1.69 -10.97 12.49
CA GLU A 182 2.65 -9.96 12.93
C GLU A 182 3.29 -9.29 11.71
N PHE A 183 3.90 -8.15 11.92
CA PHE A 183 4.64 -7.47 10.86
C PHE A 183 5.84 -6.69 11.40
N ILE A 184 6.80 -6.43 10.52
CA ILE A 184 7.86 -5.44 10.71
C ILE A 184 7.72 -4.42 9.59
N PHE A 185 7.65 -3.15 9.95
CA PHE A 185 7.69 -2.03 9.03
C PHE A 185 9.01 -1.28 9.18
N HIS A 186 9.71 -1.06 8.09
CA HIS A 186 10.92 -0.25 8.01
C HIS A 186 10.61 0.99 7.19
N ARG A 187 10.65 2.13 7.82
CA ARG A 187 10.44 3.41 7.14
C ARG A 187 11.64 3.74 6.27
N GLY A 188 11.40 3.96 4.97
CA GLY A 188 12.42 4.38 4.02
C GLY A 188 12.62 5.89 3.98
N GLY A 189 13.65 6.33 3.24
CA GLY A 189 13.87 7.75 2.90
C GLY A 189 14.18 8.71 4.07
N ALA A 190 14.18 8.22 5.30
CA ALA A 190 14.44 9.04 6.48
C ALA A 190 15.94 9.10 6.82
N ILE A 191 16.40 10.24 7.35
CA ILE A 191 17.76 10.40 7.88
C ILE A 191 18.03 9.42 9.02
N LYS A 192 16.96 9.12 9.80
CA LYS A 192 16.96 8.11 10.85
C LYS A 192 15.77 7.18 10.60
N PRO A 193 16.00 5.98 10.04
CA PRO A 193 14.93 5.03 9.79
C PRO A 193 14.20 4.67 11.08
N SER A 194 12.87 4.58 11.02
CA SER A 194 12.03 4.08 12.11
C SER A 194 11.64 2.64 11.80
N VAL A 195 11.62 1.80 12.83
CA VAL A 195 11.21 0.40 12.74
C VAL A 195 10.01 0.18 13.65
N VAL A 196 8.91 -0.32 13.07
CA VAL A 196 7.73 -0.75 13.83
C VAL A 196 7.66 -2.27 13.79
N ILE A 197 7.52 -2.90 14.96
CA ILE A 197 7.26 -4.35 15.10
C ILE A 197 5.96 -4.48 15.89
N ALA A 198 4.94 -5.07 15.29
CA ALA A 198 3.64 -5.16 15.94
C ALA A 198 2.82 -6.36 15.48
N THR A 199 1.78 -6.68 16.26
CA THR A 199 0.74 -7.64 15.88
C THR A 199 -0.19 -7.06 14.82
N TRP A 200 -0.87 -7.95 14.08
CA TRP A 200 -1.98 -7.63 13.19
C TRP A 200 -3.19 -8.42 13.69
N ALA A 201 -4.04 -7.80 14.51
CA ALA A 201 -4.98 -8.53 15.35
C ALA A 201 -6.37 -7.88 15.43
N ASP A 202 -7.27 -8.47 16.21
CA ASP A 202 -8.66 -8.04 16.41
C ASP A 202 -9.40 -7.90 15.09
N TYR A 203 -9.52 -9.04 14.40
CA TYR A 203 -10.16 -9.13 13.10
C TYR A 203 -11.67 -8.98 13.16
N LYS A 204 -12.22 -8.08 12.35
CA LYS A 204 -13.64 -7.80 12.22
C LYS A 204 -14.09 -7.78 10.77
N LYS A 205 -15.34 -8.11 10.50
CA LYS A 205 -15.93 -8.02 9.16
C LYS A 205 -16.76 -6.76 9.02
N ALA A 206 -16.43 -5.93 8.03
CA ALA A 206 -17.23 -4.79 7.59
C ALA A 206 -17.72 -5.06 6.15
N GLY A 207 -18.94 -5.57 6.01
CA GLY A 207 -19.43 -6.07 4.72
C GLY A 207 -18.53 -7.17 4.15
N PRO A 208 -18.02 -7.02 2.92
CA PRO A 208 -17.14 -8.01 2.30
C PRO A 208 -15.69 -7.95 2.80
N LEU A 209 -15.33 -6.95 3.61
CA LEU A 209 -13.96 -6.72 4.04
C LEU A 209 -13.68 -7.37 5.38
N LEU A 210 -12.54 -8.04 5.49
CA LEU A 210 -11.95 -8.45 6.75
C LEU A 210 -10.91 -7.40 7.15
N ILE A 211 -11.07 -6.80 8.30
CA ILE A 211 -10.23 -5.70 8.79
C ILE A 211 -9.57 -6.10 10.11
N SER A 212 -8.28 -5.92 10.22
CA SER A 212 -7.58 -5.94 11.51
C SER A 212 -7.75 -4.59 12.19
N THR A 213 -8.17 -4.58 13.43
CA THR A 213 -8.51 -3.33 14.12
C THR A 213 -7.57 -2.98 15.27
N ASP A 214 -6.54 -3.80 15.57
CA ASP A 214 -5.59 -3.51 16.64
C ASP A 214 -4.18 -4.01 16.29
N HIS A 215 -3.20 -3.12 16.36
CA HIS A 215 -1.79 -3.38 16.14
C HIS A 215 -1.02 -2.93 17.37
N ARG A 216 -0.45 -3.88 18.11
CA ARG A 216 0.29 -3.62 19.36
C ARG A 216 1.73 -4.08 19.23
N GLY A 217 2.65 -3.24 19.65
CA GLY A 217 4.06 -3.56 19.60
C GLY A 217 4.94 -2.39 19.98
N THR A 218 5.98 -2.16 19.20
CA THR A 218 6.96 -1.09 19.45
C THR A 218 7.28 -0.32 18.18
N ALA A 219 7.61 0.96 18.35
CA ALA A 219 8.26 1.80 17.35
C ALA A 219 9.63 2.21 17.90
N ASP A 220 10.71 1.82 17.24
CA ASP A 220 12.10 2.03 17.71
C ASP A 220 12.29 1.58 19.19
N GLY A 221 11.68 0.47 19.56
CA GLY A 221 11.74 -0.09 20.91
C GLY A 221 10.81 0.59 21.95
N GLN A 222 10.09 1.66 21.59
CA GLN A 222 9.13 2.30 22.48
C GLN A 222 7.72 1.72 22.24
N PRO A 223 6.89 1.57 23.32
CA PRO A 223 5.54 1.06 23.17
C PRO A 223 4.72 1.82 22.13
N LEU A 224 4.03 1.06 21.27
CA LEU A 224 3.14 1.57 20.24
C LEU A 224 1.84 0.78 20.25
N ARG A 225 0.72 1.48 20.06
CA ARG A 225 -0.54 0.91 19.65
C ARG A 225 -1.13 1.75 18.51
N ILE A 226 -1.46 1.10 17.39
CA ILE A 226 -2.31 1.64 16.33
C ILE A 226 -3.61 0.83 16.35
N PHE A 227 -4.75 1.52 16.38
CA PHE A 227 -6.03 0.83 16.37
C PHE A 227 -7.11 1.62 15.64
N PHE A 228 -8.12 0.89 15.17
CA PHE A 228 -9.23 1.46 14.41
C PHE A 228 -10.54 1.27 15.15
N SER A 229 -11.27 2.37 15.33
CA SER A 229 -12.64 2.36 15.83
C SER A 229 -13.61 2.85 14.74
N ASP A 230 -14.91 2.65 14.98
CA ASP A 230 -15.99 3.10 14.11
C ASP A 230 -15.84 2.63 12.64
N VAL A 231 -15.22 1.45 12.47
CA VAL A 231 -15.01 0.87 11.15
C VAL A 231 -16.33 0.42 10.58
N SER A 232 -16.65 0.88 9.37
CA SER A 232 -17.82 0.43 8.62
C SER A 232 -17.57 0.51 7.12
N ALA A 233 -18.26 -0.34 6.36
CA ALA A 233 -18.25 -0.33 4.91
C ALA A 233 -19.64 -0.08 4.34
N LYS A 234 -19.70 0.62 3.21
CA LYS A 234 -20.88 0.75 2.38
C LYS A 234 -20.67 0.00 1.08
N VAL A 235 -21.62 -0.80 0.66
CA VAL A 235 -21.54 -1.59 -0.57
C VAL A 235 -22.55 -1.14 -1.60
N THR A 236 -22.27 -1.40 -2.86
CA THR A 236 -23.15 -1.09 -3.99
C THR A 236 -24.55 -1.61 -3.79
N GLY A 237 -25.53 -0.75 -3.99
CA GLY A 237 -26.95 -1.09 -3.84
C GLY A 237 -27.47 -1.10 -2.40
N SER A 238 -26.63 -0.72 -1.42
CA SER A 238 -27.06 -0.54 -0.01
C SER A 238 -27.02 0.93 0.38
N GLU A 239 -28.07 1.42 1.00
CA GLU A 239 -28.06 2.75 1.62
C GLU A 239 -27.41 2.73 3.01
N ASN A 240 -27.31 1.56 3.62
CA ASN A 240 -26.85 1.40 4.99
C ASN A 240 -25.35 1.11 5.06
N TRP A 241 -24.72 1.64 6.10
CA TRP A 241 -23.36 1.27 6.51
C TRP A 241 -23.38 -0.03 7.30
N ILE A 242 -22.45 -0.93 6.99
CA ILE A 242 -22.27 -2.22 7.68
C ILE A 242 -21.12 -2.02 8.65
N ASN A 243 -21.41 -1.95 9.94
CA ASN A 243 -20.41 -1.80 10.98
C ASN A 243 -19.57 -3.07 11.12
N ALA A 244 -18.29 -2.90 11.42
CA ALA A 244 -17.37 -3.99 11.69
C ALA A 244 -17.74 -4.71 13.00
N GLN A 245 -17.82 -6.04 12.96
CA GLN A 245 -18.15 -6.92 14.07
C GLN A 245 -17.42 -8.25 13.99
#